data_5283834c4a1dbad8cb5b5b7d1ecf1219
#
_entry.id   5283834c4a1dbad8cb5b5b7d1ecf1219
#
_cell.length_a   1.000
_cell.length_b   1.000
_cell.length_c   1.000
_cell.angle_alpha   90.00
_cell.angle_beta   90.00
_cell.angle_gamma   90.00
#
_symmetry.space_group_name_H-M   'P 1'
#
loop_
_entity.id
_entity.type
_entity.pdbx_description
1 polymer ?
#
loop_
_entity_poly.entity_id
_entity_poly.type
_entity_poly.pdbx_seq_one_letter_code
_entity_poly.pdbx_strand_id
1 'polypeptide(L)'
;SMDSVINIEDCGTSESITVTSIIDGGEIIQPLTDRILGRVIAEPIFDADGKELFPVNTMLDEEALDIIDELNLSSLKVRSPMTCDAPIGVCAKCYGRDLARGHLVHRGEAVGVVAAQSIGEPGTQLTMRTFHIGGAASSASEDNSIFNKNAGIVSFSNDMKTVTNKNKLE
;
A
#
# COMPACT_ATOMS: atom_id res chain seq x y z
N SER A 1 -16.55 -11.46 -0.38
CA SER A 1 -16.19 -11.18 1.04
C SER A 1 -16.38 -12.39 1.95
N MET A 2 -17.42 -13.21 1.72
CA MET A 2 -17.68 -14.42 2.53
C MET A 2 -16.61 -15.50 2.36
N ASP A 3 -16.00 -15.59 1.19
CA ASP A 3 -14.97 -16.59 0.89
C ASP A 3 -13.56 -16.18 1.35
N SER A 4 -13.37 -14.92 1.71
CA SER A 4 -12.09 -14.39 2.20
C SER A 4 -11.95 -14.62 3.71
N VAL A 5 -11.63 -15.85 4.06
CA VAL A 5 -11.40 -16.31 5.44
C VAL A 5 -9.96 -16.76 5.59
N ILE A 6 -9.39 -16.60 6.77
CA ILE A 6 -8.04 -17.13 7.07
C ILE A 6 -8.12 -18.63 7.22
N ASN A 7 -7.68 -19.38 6.19
CA ASN A 7 -7.78 -20.83 6.17
C ASN A 7 -6.51 -21.56 6.61
N ILE A 8 -5.35 -20.99 6.27
CA ILE A 8 -4.04 -21.59 6.54
C ILE A 8 -3.12 -20.54 7.17
N GLU A 9 -2.11 -20.99 7.85
CA GLU A 9 -1.13 -20.11 8.49
C GLU A 9 -0.17 -19.51 7.47
N ASP A 10 0.36 -20.34 6.57
CA ASP A 10 1.31 -19.93 5.54
C ASP A 10 1.00 -20.62 4.21
N CYS A 11 0.94 -19.88 3.11
CA CYS A 11 0.75 -20.43 1.77
C CYS A 11 2.08 -20.79 1.08
N GLY A 12 3.22 -20.38 1.64
CA GLY A 12 4.54 -20.66 1.07
C GLY A 12 4.88 -19.86 -0.18
N THR A 13 4.10 -18.81 -0.53
CA THR A 13 4.38 -17.98 -1.71
C THR A 13 5.73 -17.29 -1.61
N SER A 14 6.43 -17.20 -2.74
CA SER A 14 7.62 -16.36 -2.93
C SER A 14 7.29 -14.96 -3.44
N GLU A 15 6.03 -14.73 -3.82
CA GLU A 15 5.58 -13.44 -4.33
C GLU A 15 5.47 -12.41 -3.21
N SER A 16 5.82 -11.18 -3.53
CA SER A 16 5.80 -10.05 -2.59
C SER A 16 5.44 -8.75 -3.29
N ILE A 17 5.06 -7.75 -2.51
CA ILE A 17 4.89 -6.39 -3.01
C ILE A 17 5.94 -5.48 -2.38
N THR A 18 6.47 -4.56 -3.18
CA THR A 18 7.37 -3.52 -2.70
C THR A 18 6.56 -2.33 -2.21
N VAL A 19 6.76 -1.96 -0.95
CA VAL A 19 6.12 -0.80 -0.32
C VAL A 19 7.16 0.30 -0.19
N THR A 20 6.78 1.53 -0.57
CA THR A 20 7.59 2.75 -0.43
C THR A 20 6.78 3.81 0.31
N SER A 21 7.40 4.87 0.81
CA SER A 21 6.69 6.05 1.28
C SER A 21 5.91 6.70 0.14
N ILE A 22 4.78 7.32 0.45
CA ILE A 22 4.02 8.12 -0.52
C ILE A 22 4.47 9.57 -0.41
N ILE A 23 4.97 10.08 -1.54
CA ILE A 23 5.47 11.46 -1.65
C ILE A 23 4.62 12.16 -2.71
N ASP A 24 4.08 13.31 -2.39
CA ASP A 24 3.37 14.18 -3.33
C ASP A 24 3.88 15.61 -3.17
N GLY A 25 4.16 16.27 -4.30
CA GLY A 25 4.69 17.63 -4.31
C GLY A 25 6.01 17.86 -3.56
N GLY A 26 6.74 16.79 -3.21
CA GLY A 26 7.98 16.84 -2.42
C GLY A 26 7.77 16.72 -0.91
N GLU A 27 6.54 16.55 -0.45
CA GLU A 27 6.20 16.25 0.94
C GLU A 27 5.84 14.76 1.12
N ILE A 28 6.26 14.17 2.23
CA ILE A 28 5.91 12.80 2.58
C ILE A 28 4.48 12.83 3.16
N ILE A 29 3.51 12.35 2.38
CA ILE A 29 2.12 12.24 2.81
C ILE A 29 1.94 11.07 3.77
N GLN A 30 2.60 9.94 3.46
CA GLN A 30 2.54 8.75 4.28
C GLN A 30 3.93 8.11 4.35
N PRO A 31 4.54 8.03 5.54
CA PRO A 31 5.84 7.41 5.72
C PRO A 31 5.76 5.90 5.47
N LEU A 32 6.91 5.29 5.20
CA LEU A 32 7.02 3.85 4.97
C LEU A 32 6.51 3.06 6.19
N THR A 33 6.85 3.49 7.39
CA THR A 33 6.50 2.85 8.66
C THR A 33 5.00 2.66 8.84
N ASP A 34 4.19 3.67 8.54
CA ASP A 34 2.73 3.58 8.62
C ASP A 34 2.14 2.55 7.64
N ARG A 35 2.82 2.33 6.51
CA ARG A 35 2.35 1.42 5.46
C ARG A 35 2.72 -0.04 5.70
N ILE A 36 3.76 -0.28 6.47
CA ILE A 36 4.27 -1.63 6.75
C ILE A 36 3.87 -2.15 8.14
N LEU A 37 3.31 -1.31 9.00
CA LEU A 37 2.81 -1.72 10.31
C LEU A 37 1.86 -2.92 10.18
N GLY A 38 2.13 -3.97 10.93
CA GLY A 38 1.35 -5.19 10.94
C GLY A 38 1.50 -6.07 9.69
N ARG A 39 2.37 -5.70 8.74
CA ARG A 39 2.70 -6.54 7.59
C ARG A 39 3.77 -7.57 7.95
N VAL A 40 3.81 -8.64 7.18
CA VAL A 40 4.81 -9.69 7.29
C VAL A 40 5.85 -9.46 6.20
N ILE A 41 7.13 -9.44 6.58
CA ILE A 41 8.23 -9.22 5.63
C ILE A 41 8.45 -10.45 4.74
N ALA A 42 8.77 -10.18 3.47
CA ALA A 42 9.05 -11.21 2.47
C ALA A 42 10.55 -11.46 2.28
N GLU A 43 11.40 -10.51 2.66
CA GLU A 43 12.86 -10.63 2.59
C GLU A 43 13.48 -10.29 3.95
N PRO A 44 14.61 -10.88 4.33
CA PRO A 44 15.25 -10.58 5.60
C PRO A 44 15.80 -9.14 5.61
N ILE A 45 15.77 -8.50 6.75
CA ILE A 45 16.34 -7.16 6.96
C ILE A 45 17.65 -7.30 7.70
N PHE A 46 18.70 -6.66 7.17
CA PHE A 46 20.05 -6.67 7.73
C PHE A 46 20.42 -5.27 8.24
N ASP A 47 21.23 -5.25 9.29
CA ASP A 47 21.89 -4.05 9.78
C ASP A 47 23.07 -3.65 8.87
N ALA A 48 23.63 -2.45 9.08
CA ALA A 48 24.81 -1.95 8.40
C ALA A 48 26.05 -2.89 8.54
N ASP A 49 26.11 -3.64 9.62
CA ASP A 49 27.16 -4.64 9.88
C ASP A 49 26.90 -6.00 9.19
N GLY A 50 25.80 -6.15 8.46
CA GLY A 50 25.40 -7.40 7.80
C GLY A 50 24.79 -8.45 8.73
N LYS A 51 24.42 -8.07 9.96
CA LYS A 51 23.69 -8.93 10.89
C LYS A 51 22.21 -8.92 10.54
N GLU A 52 21.59 -10.09 10.49
CA GLU A 52 20.15 -10.22 10.29
C GLU A 52 19.41 -9.71 11.52
N LEU A 53 18.60 -8.64 11.33
CA LEU A 53 17.76 -8.06 12.36
C LEU A 53 16.39 -8.74 12.39
N PHE A 54 15.78 -8.88 11.23
CA PHE A 54 14.47 -9.50 11.09
C PHE A 54 14.51 -10.61 10.04
N PRO A 55 14.24 -11.86 10.41
CA PRO A 55 14.15 -12.96 9.48
C PRO A 55 12.88 -12.89 8.63
N VAL A 56 12.88 -13.55 7.47
CA VAL A 56 11.72 -13.69 6.60
C VAL A 56 10.50 -14.20 7.38
N ASN A 57 9.33 -13.73 7.03
CA ASN A 57 8.05 -14.07 7.67
C ASN A 57 7.87 -13.51 9.09
N THR A 58 8.67 -12.55 9.52
CA THR A 58 8.43 -11.77 10.74
C THR A 58 7.32 -10.76 10.50
N MET A 59 6.37 -10.66 11.42
CA MET A 59 5.38 -9.58 11.44
C MET A 59 6.01 -8.34 12.08
N LEU A 60 5.83 -7.20 11.44
CA LEU A 60 6.34 -5.92 11.93
C LEU A 60 5.34 -5.32 12.91
N ASP A 61 5.77 -5.19 14.14
CA ASP A 61 5.08 -4.46 15.21
C ASP A 61 5.69 -3.05 15.39
N GLU A 62 5.19 -2.32 16.36
CA GLU A 62 5.63 -0.96 16.65
C GLU A 62 7.12 -0.91 17.00
N GLU A 63 7.63 -1.86 17.78
CA GLU A 63 9.05 -1.92 18.20
C GLU A 63 9.96 -2.18 16.96
N ALA A 64 9.52 -3.03 16.05
CA ALA A 64 10.25 -3.28 14.81
C ALA A 64 10.30 -2.05 13.90
N LEU A 65 9.23 -1.23 13.89
CA LEU A 65 9.17 -0.01 13.10
C LEU A 65 10.16 1.05 13.57
N ASP A 66 10.36 1.20 14.88
CA ASP A 66 11.35 2.14 15.42
C ASP A 66 12.75 1.80 14.91
N ILE A 67 13.11 0.52 14.88
CA ILE A 67 14.39 0.05 14.33
C ILE A 67 14.49 0.29 12.82
N ILE A 68 13.42 0.05 12.08
CA ILE A 68 13.38 0.26 10.62
C ILE A 68 13.49 1.73 10.27
N ASP A 69 12.93 2.62 11.07
CA ASP A 69 13.02 4.07 10.87
C ASP A 69 14.47 4.56 11.07
N GLU A 70 15.18 4.03 12.06
CA GLU A 70 16.61 4.31 12.26
C GLU A 70 17.47 3.87 11.07
N LEU A 71 17.09 2.78 10.38
CA LEU A 71 17.79 2.29 9.20
C LEU A 71 17.55 3.14 7.94
N ASN A 72 16.59 4.08 7.98
CA ASN A 72 16.23 4.96 6.86
C ASN A 72 16.00 4.22 5.53
N LEU A 73 15.29 3.10 5.58
CA LEU A 73 14.96 2.31 4.38
C LEU A 73 13.98 3.07 3.48
N SER A 74 14.25 3.10 2.19
CA SER A 74 13.38 3.75 1.19
C SER A 74 12.23 2.85 0.72
N SER A 75 12.41 1.53 0.83
CA SER A 75 11.43 0.54 0.39
C SER A 75 11.62 -0.77 1.15
N LEU A 76 10.54 -1.53 1.27
CA LEU A 76 10.54 -2.84 1.90
C LEU A 76 9.63 -3.80 1.12
N LYS A 77 10.03 -5.07 1.03
CA LYS A 77 9.20 -6.12 0.45
C LYS A 77 8.39 -6.82 1.53
N VAL A 78 7.07 -6.78 1.36
CA VAL A 78 6.12 -7.38 2.30
C VAL A 78 5.20 -8.37 1.62
N ARG A 79 4.68 -9.30 2.37
CA ARG A 79 3.62 -10.21 1.94
C ARG A 79 2.28 -9.49 1.85
N SER A 80 1.43 -9.92 0.94
CA SER A 80 0.13 -9.30 0.70
C SER A 80 -0.95 -10.36 0.43
N PRO A 81 -2.22 -10.08 0.79
CA PRO A 81 -3.35 -10.89 0.35
C PRO A 81 -3.48 -10.97 -1.17
N MET A 82 -2.99 -9.96 -1.90
CA MET A 82 -3.07 -9.91 -3.37
C MET A 82 -2.15 -10.92 -4.07
N THR A 83 -1.05 -11.28 -3.41
CA THR A 83 -0.07 -12.26 -3.90
C THR A 83 -0.12 -13.58 -3.13
N CYS A 84 -1.23 -13.81 -2.42
CA CYS A 84 -1.41 -15.02 -1.62
C CYS A 84 -1.73 -16.20 -2.52
N ASP A 85 -0.98 -17.29 -2.34
CA ASP A 85 -1.12 -18.53 -3.12
C ASP A 85 -1.96 -19.60 -2.38
N ALA A 86 -2.80 -19.15 -1.44
CA ALA A 86 -3.73 -20.04 -0.75
C ALA A 86 -4.84 -20.51 -1.71
N PRO A 87 -5.17 -21.81 -1.76
CA PRO A 87 -6.17 -22.34 -2.69
C PRO A 87 -7.59 -21.84 -2.39
N ILE A 88 -7.87 -21.50 -1.15
CA ILE A 88 -9.15 -20.92 -0.70
C ILE A 88 -8.85 -19.90 0.39
N GLY A 89 -9.46 -18.73 0.30
CA GLY A 89 -9.29 -17.66 1.29
C GLY A 89 -7.91 -17.01 1.24
N VAL A 90 -7.38 -16.65 2.38
CA VAL A 90 -6.08 -16.00 2.54
C VAL A 90 -5.29 -16.68 3.67
N CYS A 91 -3.98 -16.72 3.60
CA CYS A 91 -3.16 -17.22 4.71
C CYS A 91 -2.88 -16.10 5.74
N ALA A 92 -2.63 -16.49 6.97
CA ALA A 92 -2.37 -15.54 8.06
C ALA A 92 -1.16 -14.64 7.79
N LYS A 93 -0.07 -15.18 7.28
CA LYS A 93 1.15 -14.42 6.98
C LYS A 93 0.97 -13.40 5.84
N CYS A 94 0.17 -13.72 4.82
CA CYS A 94 -0.13 -12.76 3.75
C CYS A 94 -1.08 -11.66 4.21
N TYR A 95 -1.98 -11.96 5.12
CA TYR A 95 -2.88 -10.98 5.71
C TYR A 95 -2.15 -10.08 6.71
N GLY A 96 -1.44 -10.67 7.67
CA GLY A 96 -0.68 -9.97 8.69
C GLY A 96 -1.42 -9.81 10.01
N ARG A 97 -1.34 -8.63 10.61
CA ARG A 97 -1.84 -8.30 11.94
C ARG A 97 -3.36 -8.23 12.02
N ASP A 98 -3.92 -8.81 13.08
CA ASP A 98 -5.27 -8.51 13.53
C ASP A 98 -5.28 -7.14 14.23
N LEU A 99 -5.95 -6.17 13.63
CA LEU A 99 -5.99 -4.79 14.12
C LEU A 99 -6.68 -4.66 15.47
N ALA A 100 -7.57 -5.59 15.85
CA ALA A 100 -8.27 -5.55 17.12
C ALA A 100 -7.41 -6.10 18.27
N ARG A 101 -6.55 -7.08 17.97
CA ARG A 101 -5.80 -7.83 19.00
C ARG A 101 -4.30 -7.56 18.98
N GLY A 102 -3.76 -6.96 17.91
CA GLY A 102 -2.37 -6.56 17.81
C GLY A 102 -1.36 -7.67 17.47
N HIS A 103 -1.81 -8.91 17.31
CA HIS A 103 -0.98 -10.05 16.92
C HIS A 103 -1.34 -10.58 15.53
N LEU A 104 -0.58 -11.55 15.02
CA LEU A 104 -0.88 -12.20 13.75
C LEU A 104 -2.30 -12.76 13.78
N VAL A 105 -3.04 -12.55 12.68
CA VAL A 105 -4.43 -12.99 12.56
C VAL A 105 -4.58 -14.49 12.74
N HIS A 106 -5.63 -14.90 13.44
CA HIS A 106 -5.90 -16.31 13.69
C HIS A 106 -6.65 -16.97 12.53
N ARG A 107 -6.44 -18.25 12.42
CA ARG A 107 -7.17 -19.10 11.50
C ARG A 107 -8.67 -19.10 11.85
N GLY A 108 -9.52 -18.99 10.82
CA GLY A 108 -10.98 -18.91 10.95
C GLY A 108 -11.56 -17.50 10.97
N GLU A 109 -10.70 -16.46 10.98
CA GLU A 109 -11.16 -15.07 10.95
C GLU A 109 -11.74 -14.72 9.57
N ALA A 110 -12.95 -14.15 9.56
CA ALA A 110 -13.66 -13.76 8.34
C ALA A 110 -13.26 -12.33 7.88
N VAL A 111 -12.00 -12.19 7.45
CA VAL A 111 -11.38 -10.89 7.11
C VAL A 111 -12.08 -10.18 5.96
N GLY A 112 -12.67 -10.93 5.02
CA GLY A 112 -13.42 -10.36 3.92
C GLY A 112 -14.71 -9.68 4.36
N VAL A 113 -15.40 -10.22 5.35
CA VAL A 113 -16.60 -9.61 5.94
C VAL A 113 -16.23 -8.34 6.70
N VAL A 114 -15.16 -8.37 7.49
CA VAL A 114 -14.64 -7.20 8.21
C VAL A 114 -14.31 -6.07 7.23
N ALA A 115 -13.60 -6.39 6.14
CA ALA A 115 -13.27 -5.42 5.09
C ALA A 115 -14.53 -4.85 4.41
N ALA A 116 -15.49 -5.70 4.06
CA ALA A 116 -16.71 -5.27 3.40
C ALA A 116 -17.54 -4.34 4.29
N GLN A 117 -17.65 -4.62 5.58
CA GLN A 117 -18.35 -3.77 6.54
C GLN A 117 -17.66 -2.43 6.74
N SER A 118 -16.33 -2.42 6.91
CA SER A 118 -15.56 -1.19 7.11
C SER A 118 -15.54 -0.27 5.89
N ILE A 119 -15.65 -0.82 4.67
CA ILE A 119 -15.76 -0.06 3.43
C ILE A 119 -17.21 0.38 3.19
N GLY A 120 -18.20 -0.49 3.47
CA GLY A 120 -19.59 -0.26 3.16
C GLY A 120 -20.27 0.75 4.06
N GLU A 121 -19.96 0.78 5.34
CA GLU A 121 -20.55 1.71 6.30
C GLU A 121 -20.30 3.19 5.93
N PRO A 122 -19.05 3.66 5.80
CA PRO A 122 -18.80 5.05 5.41
C PRO A 122 -19.24 5.34 3.97
N GLY A 123 -19.23 4.35 3.07
CA GLY A 123 -19.73 4.49 1.70
C GLY A 123 -21.20 4.90 1.65
N THR A 124 -22.04 4.31 2.47
CA THR A 124 -23.46 4.66 2.57
C THR A 124 -23.66 6.07 3.12
N GLN A 125 -22.87 6.49 4.11
CA GLN A 125 -22.94 7.85 4.67
C GLN A 125 -22.45 8.90 3.66
N LEU A 126 -21.44 8.62 2.87
CA LEU A 126 -20.94 9.52 1.81
C LEU A 126 -21.98 9.73 0.71
N THR A 127 -22.66 8.67 0.25
CA THR A 127 -23.71 8.78 -0.78
C THR A 127 -24.91 9.55 -0.28
N MET A 128 -25.31 9.41 0.97
CA MET A 128 -26.37 10.23 1.56
C MET A 128 -26.00 11.73 1.63
N ARG A 129 -24.74 12.05 1.89
CA ARG A 129 -24.28 13.46 1.87
C ARG A 129 -24.20 14.04 0.47
N THR A 130 -23.84 13.28 -0.55
CA THR A 130 -23.76 13.77 -1.93
C THR A 130 -25.12 14.00 -2.56
N PHE A 131 -26.17 13.32 -2.14
CA PHE A 131 -27.55 13.60 -2.59
C PHE A 131 -28.11 14.90 -2.03
N HIS A 132 -27.63 15.38 -0.89
CA HIS A 132 -28.06 16.65 -0.30
C HIS A 132 -27.25 17.87 -0.75
N ILE A 133 -26.07 17.67 -1.29
CA ILE A 133 -25.28 18.71 -1.93
C ILE A 133 -25.45 18.51 -3.42
N GLY A 134 -26.55 19.02 -3.98
CA GLY A 134 -26.73 19.17 -5.42
C GLY A 134 -25.60 20.04 -5.94
N GLY A 135 -24.50 19.44 -6.32
CA GLY A 135 -23.34 20.18 -6.66
C GLY A 135 -22.54 19.49 -7.72
N ALA A 136 -22.16 20.27 -8.64
CA ALA A 136 -21.11 20.05 -9.57
C ALA A 136 -19.97 19.24 -8.93
N ALA A 137 -19.74 18.04 -9.42
CA ALA A 137 -18.42 17.48 -9.37
C ALA A 137 -17.52 18.48 -10.10
N SER A 138 -16.85 19.35 -9.35
CA SER A 138 -15.70 20.03 -9.90
C SER A 138 -14.69 18.90 -10.11
N SER A 139 -14.59 18.43 -11.36
CA SER A 139 -13.39 17.79 -11.79
C SER A 139 -12.28 18.78 -11.47
N ALA A 140 -11.53 18.54 -10.43
CA ALA A 140 -10.22 19.14 -10.31
C ALA A 140 -9.54 18.76 -11.64
N SER A 141 -9.41 19.72 -12.54
CA SER A 141 -8.59 19.55 -13.72
C SER A 141 -7.21 19.28 -13.15
N GLU A 142 -6.77 18.04 -13.23
CA GLU A 142 -5.37 17.74 -13.03
C GLU A 142 -4.62 18.66 -13.97
N ASP A 143 -3.84 19.54 -13.37
CA ASP A 143 -3.02 20.48 -14.13
C ASP A 143 -1.94 19.64 -14.82
N ASN A 144 -2.25 19.21 -16.05
CA ASN A 144 -1.36 18.36 -16.86
C ASN A 144 -0.20 19.16 -17.48
N SER A 145 0.07 20.36 -16.93
CA SER A 145 1.13 21.23 -17.39
C SER A 145 2.15 21.48 -16.28
N ILE A 146 3.42 21.33 -16.63
CA ILE A 146 4.54 21.65 -15.75
C ILE A 146 5.14 22.98 -16.22
N PHE A 147 5.07 24.00 -15.36
CA PHE A 147 5.66 25.31 -15.62
C PHE A 147 7.02 25.42 -14.93
N ASN A 148 8.06 25.70 -15.71
CA ASN A 148 9.36 26.02 -15.14
C ASN A 148 9.47 27.54 -14.92
N LYS A 149 9.91 27.95 -13.72
CA LYS A 149 10.10 29.37 -13.36
C LYS A 149 11.36 29.99 -13.96
N ASN A 150 12.31 29.15 -14.41
CA ASN A 150 13.58 29.59 -14.94
C ASN A 150 13.73 29.15 -16.41
N ALA A 151 14.45 29.97 -17.21
CA ALA A 151 14.81 29.59 -18.57
C ALA A 151 15.74 28.37 -18.55
N GLY A 152 15.47 27.38 -19.37
CA GLY A 152 16.25 26.14 -19.43
C GLY A 152 16.02 25.40 -20.74
N ILE A 153 16.79 24.35 -20.97
CA ILE A 153 16.66 23.46 -22.12
C ILE A 153 15.89 22.23 -21.68
N VAL A 154 14.79 21.94 -22.38
CA VAL A 154 13.99 20.73 -22.13
C VAL A 154 14.59 19.57 -22.92
N SER A 155 14.87 18.45 -22.26
CA SER A 155 15.25 17.20 -22.89
C SER A 155 14.29 16.10 -22.47
N PHE A 156 13.92 15.23 -23.42
CA PHE A 156 13.03 14.12 -23.17
C PHE A 156 13.81 12.82 -23.10
N SER A 157 13.40 11.93 -22.19
CA SER A 157 13.93 10.56 -22.12
C SER A 157 13.48 9.76 -23.36
N ASN A 158 14.31 8.81 -23.80
CA ASN A 158 14.01 7.94 -24.94
C ASN A 158 12.80 7.01 -24.69
N ASP A 159 12.39 6.84 -23.44
CA ASP A 159 11.23 6.00 -23.05
C ASP A 159 9.92 6.77 -23.05
N MET A 160 9.93 8.05 -23.36
CA MET A 160 8.75 8.91 -23.33
C MET A 160 7.83 8.64 -24.53
N LYS A 161 6.59 8.25 -24.25
CA LYS A 161 5.55 8.09 -25.26
C LYS A 161 4.84 9.43 -25.48
N THR A 162 4.91 9.97 -26.69
CA THR A 162 4.18 11.17 -27.08
C THR A 162 2.84 10.81 -27.69
N VAL A 163 1.77 11.49 -27.28
CA VAL A 163 0.44 11.38 -27.86
C VAL A 163 0.07 12.71 -28.52
N THR A 164 -0.22 12.66 -29.81
CA THR A 164 -0.65 13.86 -30.55
C THR A 164 -2.14 14.09 -30.28
N ASN A 165 -2.48 15.25 -29.73
CA ASN A 165 -3.87 15.61 -29.51
C ASN A 165 -4.56 15.88 -30.86
N LYS A 166 -5.83 15.46 -31.03
CA LYS A 166 -6.60 15.63 -32.27
C LYS A 166 -6.82 17.09 -32.70
N ASN A 167 -6.59 18.02 -31.81
CA ASN A 167 -6.83 19.46 -32.01
C ASN A 167 -5.61 20.25 -32.48
N LYS A 168 -4.57 19.62 -33.04
CA LYS A 168 -3.45 20.32 -33.70
C LYS A 168 -3.32 21.78 -33.25
N LEU A 169 -3.01 22.03 -32.02
CA LEU A 169 -2.47 23.31 -31.58
C LEU A 169 -0.94 23.16 -31.59
N GLU A 170 -0.33 23.81 -32.58
CA GLU A 170 1.08 24.06 -32.68
C GLU A 170 1.56 24.87 -31.47
#